data_aa4cc8735856ed91589fbf295aab3e60
#
_entry.id   aa4cc8735856ed91589fbf295aab3e60
#
_cell.length_a   1.000
_cell.length_b   1.000
_cell.length_c   1.000
_cell.angle_alpha   90.00
_cell.angle_beta   90.00
_cell.angle_gamma   90.00
#
_symmetry.space_group_name_H-M   'P 1'
#
loop_
_entity.id
_entity.type
_entity.pdbx_description
1 polymer ?
#
loop_
_entity_poly.entity_id
_entity_poly.type
_entity_poly.pdbx_seq_one_letter_code
_entity_poly.pdbx_strand_id
1 'polypeptide(L)'
;MVDIVGSIDNAYQGRIGVRVYHLIFTATTLYKFDVMNRKDLSQYYKNYIKQNPIAVFGQNGMMGPLGNYEYEQVVKQSHFQAVLEAEKIGLDIEKNLDKYLSENPGNFETVDLSGVTKVSLIQGKDLRLPKLVIVSGSGEDGYKLMHNNFEKLAKLDDETITRYRSVLEKVFEERFSSEDAPD
;
A
#
# COMPACT_ATOMS: atom_id res chain seq x y z
N MET A 1 -14.29 -22.20 -1.34
CA MET A 1 -13.88 -21.01 -2.14
C MET A 1 -14.26 -19.79 -1.33
N VAL A 2 -13.28 -18.96 -0.99
CA VAL A 2 -13.51 -17.71 -0.25
C VAL A 2 -14.14 -16.69 -1.21
N ASP A 3 -15.27 -16.10 -0.80
CA ASP A 3 -15.97 -15.08 -1.60
C ASP A 3 -15.39 -13.71 -1.31
N ILE A 4 -14.62 -13.17 -2.26
CA ILE A 4 -13.92 -11.89 -2.15
C ILE A 4 -14.89 -10.77 -2.55
N VAL A 5 -15.11 -9.82 -1.64
CA VAL A 5 -15.87 -8.59 -1.93
C VAL A 5 -15.02 -7.59 -2.69
N GLY A 6 -13.72 -7.52 -2.38
CA GLY A 6 -12.72 -6.71 -3.04
C GLY A 6 -11.44 -6.57 -2.24
N SER A 7 -10.50 -5.76 -2.75
CA SER A 7 -9.19 -5.58 -2.15
C SER A 7 -8.71 -4.13 -2.16
N ILE A 8 -7.75 -3.84 -1.28
CA ILE A 8 -6.97 -2.59 -1.25
C ILE A 8 -5.50 -2.97 -1.28
N ASP A 9 -4.82 -2.56 -2.32
CA ASP A 9 -3.40 -2.76 -2.55
C ASP A 9 -2.57 -1.60 -1.99
N ASN A 10 -1.27 -1.85 -1.85
CA ASN A 10 -0.29 -0.84 -1.44
C ASN A 10 -0.65 -0.10 -0.14
N ALA A 11 -1.16 -0.84 0.85
CA ALA A 11 -1.48 -0.33 2.18
C ALA A 11 -0.22 -0.38 3.07
N TYR A 12 0.37 0.77 3.38
CA TYR A 12 1.61 0.88 4.15
C TYR A 12 1.34 1.12 5.62
N GLN A 13 2.00 0.33 6.48
CA GLN A 13 1.97 0.51 7.92
C GLN A 13 3.38 0.71 8.49
N GLY A 14 3.49 1.57 9.52
CA GLY A 14 4.71 1.83 10.28
C GLY A 14 5.46 3.11 9.90
N ARG A 15 6.28 3.62 10.86
CA ARG A 15 7.12 4.82 10.66
C ARG A 15 8.50 4.47 10.11
N ILE A 16 9.12 3.40 10.60
CA ILE A 16 10.51 3.02 10.31
C ILE A 16 10.60 1.60 9.74
N GLY A 17 9.72 0.71 10.16
CA GLY A 17 9.61 -0.65 9.63
C GLY A 17 8.43 -0.70 8.67
N VAL A 18 8.60 -0.20 7.46
CA VAL A 18 7.52 -0.19 6.48
C VAL A 18 7.19 -1.62 6.10
N ARG A 19 5.95 -2.01 6.33
CA ARG A 19 5.33 -3.20 5.74
C ARG A 19 4.30 -2.73 4.72
N VAL A 20 4.26 -3.41 3.60
CA VAL A 20 3.27 -3.18 2.54
C VAL A 20 2.31 -4.33 2.58
N TYR A 21 1.05 -4.02 2.81
CA TYR A 21 -0.01 -5.00 2.86
C TYR A 21 -0.86 -4.96 1.59
N HIS A 22 -1.30 -6.14 1.18
CA HIS A 22 -2.46 -6.32 0.33
C HIS A 22 -3.63 -6.76 1.24
N LEU A 23 -4.68 -5.96 1.25
CA LEU A 23 -5.84 -6.15 2.11
C LEU A 23 -6.97 -6.77 1.29
N ILE A 24 -7.41 -7.99 1.63
CA ILE A 24 -8.49 -8.68 0.94
C ILE A 24 -9.70 -8.75 1.89
N PHE A 25 -10.83 -8.24 1.43
CA PHE A 25 -12.08 -8.18 2.17
C PHE A 25 -13.05 -9.25 1.68
N THR A 26 -13.59 -10.01 2.62
CA THR A 26 -14.78 -10.86 2.44
C THR A 26 -15.96 -10.25 3.19
N ALA A 27 -17.08 -10.91 3.22
CA ALA A 27 -18.25 -10.44 3.99
C ALA A 27 -18.00 -10.40 5.51
N THR A 28 -17.08 -11.22 6.04
CA THR A 28 -16.88 -11.38 7.49
C THR A 28 -15.44 -11.17 7.95
N THR A 29 -14.48 -11.22 7.05
CA THR A 29 -13.06 -11.27 7.40
C THR A 29 -12.24 -10.35 6.50
N LEU A 30 -11.33 -9.58 7.10
CA LEU A 30 -10.23 -8.92 6.42
C LEU A 30 -8.98 -9.80 6.54
N TYR A 31 -8.41 -10.19 5.42
CA TYR A 31 -7.10 -10.84 5.33
C TYR A 31 -6.03 -9.77 5.02
N LYS A 32 -4.97 -9.73 5.82
CA LYS A 32 -3.84 -8.80 5.68
C LYS A 32 -2.60 -9.59 5.28
N PHE A 33 -2.21 -9.51 4.02
CA PHE A 33 -1.01 -10.16 3.49
C PHE A 33 0.17 -9.18 3.47
N ASP A 34 1.26 -9.50 4.16
CA ASP A 34 2.54 -8.76 4.06
C ASP A 34 3.19 -9.11 2.72
N VAL A 35 3.03 -8.25 1.72
CA VAL A 35 3.54 -8.47 0.36
C VAL A 35 4.95 -7.93 0.16
N MET A 36 5.38 -6.99 1.00
CA MET A 36 6.72 -6.43 0.94
C MET A 36 7.10 -5.76 2.27
N ASN A 37 8.25 -6.09 2.81
CA ASN A 37 8.77 -5.47 4.03
C ASN A 37 9.94 -4.52 3.73
N ARG A 38 10.45 -3.83 4.76
CA ARG A 38 11.55 -2.88 4.63
C ARG A 38 12.80 -3.47 4.00
N LYS A 39 13.10 -4.75 4.25
CA LYS A 39 14.30 -5.41 3.69
C LYS A 39 14.15 -5.58 2.19
N ASP A 40 12.97 -5.99 1.76
CA ASP A 40 12.64 -6.18 0.35
C ASP A 40 12.68 -4.85 -0.40
N LEU A 41 12.06 -3.79 0.17
CA LEU A 41 12.13 -2.42 -0.38
C LEU A 41 13.59 -1.94 -0.51
N SER A 42 14.42 -2.17 0.53
CA SER A 42 15.84 -1.81 0.50
C SER A 42 16.61 -2.58 -0.57
N GLN A 43 16.29 -3.86 -0.76
CA GLN A 43 16.94 -4.69 -1.79
C GLN A 43 16.53 -4.25 -3.20
N TYR A 44 15.25 -3.93 -3.39
CA TYR A 44 14.73 -3.37 -4.64
C TYR A 44 15.48 -2.08 -5.02
N TYR A 45 15.57 -1.15 -4.08
CA TYR A 45 16.29 0.09 -4.24
C TYR A 45 17.78 -0.12 -4.60
N LYS A 46 18.48 -1.00 -3.87
CA LYS A 46 19.90 -1.31 -4.15
C LYS A 46 20.09 -1.90 -5.54
N ASN A 47 19.21 -2.80 -5.96
CA ASN A 47 19.27 -3.41 -7.28
C ASN A 47 19.03 -2.37 -8.38
N TYR A 48 18.05 -1.49 -8.18
CA TYR A 48 17.73 -0.44 -9.14
C TYR A 48 18.90 0.56 -9.30
N ILE A 49 19.50 1.00 -8.21
CA ILE A 49 20.68 1.88 -8.26
C ILE A 49 21.86 1.21 -9.00
N LYS A 50 22.13 -0.07 -8.72
CA LYS A 50 23.21 -0.80 -9.42
C LYS A 50 23.00 -0.88 -10.93
N GLN A 51 21.77 -0.91 -11.39
CA GLN A 51 21.43 -0.93 -12.81
C GLN A 51 21.47 0.46 -13.47
N ASN A 52 21.59 1.54 -12.66
CA ASN A 52 21.60 2.92 -13.12
C ASN A 52 22.87 3.63 -12.67
N PRO A 53 23.99 3.48 -13.41
CA PRO A 53 25.31 4.01 -13.01
C PRO A 53 25.32 5.51 -12.71
N ILE A 54 24.50 6.30 -13.40
CA ILE A 54 24.37 7.76 -13.20
C ILE A 54 23.93 8.08 -11.76
N ALA A 55 23.04 7.26 -11.19
CA ALA A 55 22.60 7.44 -9.80
C ALA A 55 23.71 7.20 -8.77
N VAL A 56 24.65 6.31 -9.07
CA VAL A 56 25.81 6.05 -8.19
C VAL A 56 26.72 7.28 -8.13
N PHE A 57 26.93 7.97 -9.24
CA PHE A 57 27.72 9.21 -9.29
C PHE A 57 27.00 10.38 -8.59
N GLY A 58 25.68 10.49 -8.75
CA GLY A 58 24.86 11.49 -8.06
C GLY A 58 24.88 11.32 -6.54
N GLN A 59 24.79 10.09 -6.05
CA GLN A 59 24.85 9.77 -4.61
C GLN A 59 26.15 10.22 -3.95
N ASN A 60 27.25 10.20 -4.67
CA ASN A 60 28.58 10.62 -4.17
C ASN A 60 28.84 12.13 -4.33
N GLY A 61 27.86 12.91 -4.77
CA GLY A 61 28.00 14.36 -4.96
C GLY A 61 28.95 14.77 -6.08
N MET A 62 29.37 13.82 -6.93
CA MET A 62 30.40 14.06 -7.97
C MET A 62 29.88 14.83 -9.20
N MET A 63 28.54 14.95 -9.35
CA MET A 63 27.93 15.58 -10.53
C MET A 63 27.24 16.94 -10.25
N GLY A 64 27.42 17.50 -9.05
CA GLY A 64 26.79 18.76 -8.68
C GLY A 64 25.24 18.75 -8.73
N PRO A 65 24.56 19.88 -8.99
CA PRO A 65 23.09 19.98 -8.95
C PRO A 65 22.37 19.05 -9.94
N LEU A 66 22.93 18.80 -11.11
CA LEU A 66 22.36 17.90 -12.13
C LEU A 66 22.38 16.45 -11.66
N GLY A 67 23.47 16.01 -11.03
CA GLY A 67 23.56 14.65 -10.48
C GLY A 67 22.57 14.40 -9.33
N ASN A 68 22.30 15.41 -8.53
CA ASN A 68 21.26 15.33 -7.49
C ASN A 68 19.87 15.13 -8.08
N TYR A 69 19.53 15.88 -9.14
CA TYR A 69 18.26 15.72 -9.83
C TYR A 69 18.08 14.32 -10.41
N GLU A 70 19.07 13.81 -11.13
CA GLU A 70 19.02 12.46 -11.69
C GLU A 70 18.96 11.38 -10.62
N TYR A 71 19.69 11.54 -9.52
CA TYR A 71 19.59 10.66 -8.35
C TYR A 71 18.16 10.63 -7.76
N GLU A 72 17.55 11.79 -7.57
CA GLU A 72 16.16 11.88 -7.11
C GLU A 72 15.19 11.17 -8.06
N GLN A 73 15.36 11.30 -9.36
CA GLN A 73 14.53 10.59 -10.35
C GLN A 73 14.69 9.06 -10.23
N VAL A 74 15.92 8.59 -10.06
CA VAL A 74 16.18 7.15 -9.88
C VAL A 74 15.55 6.64 -8.57
N VAL A 75 15.66 7.39 -7.48
CA VAL A 75 15.01 7.05 -6.21
C VAL A 75 13.50 6.96 -6.36
N LYS A 76 12.90 7.94 -7.00
CA LYS A 76 11.45 7.95 -7.28
C LYS A 76 11.04 6.76 -8.14
N GLN A 77 11.76 6.45 -9.21
CA GLN A 77 11.47 5.32 -10.09
C GLN A 77 11.63 3.98 -9.37
N SER A 78 12.62 3.82 -8.49
CA SER A 78 12.78 2.60 -7.69
C SER A 78 11.60 2.37 -6.74
N HIS A 79 11.08 3.44 -6.14
CA HIS A 79 9.86 3.39 -5.33
C HIS A 79 8.65 2.97 -6.14
N PHE A 80 8.48 3.54 -7.33
CA PHE A 80 7.39 3.19 -8.23
C PHE A 80 7.43 1.71 -8.65
N GLN A 81 8.61 1.21 -9.01
CA GLN A 81 8.78 -0.21 -9.36
C GLN A 81 8.47 -1.14 -8.17
N ALA A 82 8.86 -0.76 -6.95
CA ALA A 82 8.54 -1.53 -5.76
C ALA A 82 7.03 -1.57 -5.48
N VAL A 83 6.31 -0.46 -5.71
CA VAL A 83 4.84 -0.40 -5.60
C VAL A 83 4.17 -1.33 -6.61
N LEU A 84 4.61 -1.30 -7.88
CA LEU A 84 4.08 -2.18 -8.93
C LEU A 84 4.33 -3.67 -8.62
N GLU A 85 5.49 -4.01 -8.05
CA GLU A 85 5.77 -5.40 -7.70
C GLU A 85 4.93 -5.86 -6.50
N ALA A 86 4.75 -5.00 -5.49
CA ALA A 86 3.87 -5.30 -4.36
C ALA A 86 2.41 -5.52 -4.81
N GLU A 87 1.92 -4.69 -5.73
CA GLU A 87 0.59 -4.84 -6.34
C GLU A 87 0.47 -6.17 -7.08
N LYS A 88 1.46 -6.52 -7.90
CA LYS A 88 1.48 -7.78 -8.64
C LYS A 88 1.44 -9.01 -7.72
N ILE A 89 2.24 -8.99 -6.63
CA ILE A 89 2.23 -10.05 -5.61
C ILE A 89 0.84 -10.13 -4.95
N GLY A 90 0.25 -9.00 -4.58
CA GLY A 90 -1.08 -8.94 -4.00
C GLY A 90 -2.16 -9.51 -4.91
N LEU A 91 -2.14 -9.14 -6.19
CA LEU A 91 -3.08 -9.66 -7.19
C LEU A 91 -2.91 -11.17 -7.44
N ASP A 92 -1.69 -11.71 -7.35
CA ASP A 92 -1.46 -13.16 -7.45
C ASP A 92 -2.04 -13.89 -6.23
N ILE A 93 -1.86 -13.36 -5.02
CA ILE A 93 -2.47 -13.88 -3.80
C ILE A 93 -4.00 -13.87 -3.92
N GLU A 94 -4.59 -12.76 -4.38
CA GLU A 94 -6.04 -12.64 -4.55
C GLU A 94 -6.60 -13.68 -5.51
N LYS A 95 -5.97 -13.89 -6.66
CA LYS A 95 -6.36 -14.91 -7.66
C LYS A 95 -6.28 -16.33 -7.13
N ASN A 96 -5.38 -16.59 -6.19
CA ASN A 96 -5.08 -17.92 -5.66
C ASN A 96 -5.38 -18.02 -4.14
N LEU A 97 -6.31 -17.21 -3.62
CA LEU A 97 -6.51 -17.02 -2.18
C LEU A 97 -6.71 -18.33 -1.42
N ASP A 98 -7.60 -19.21 -1.86
CA ASP A 98 -7.84 -20.49 -1.19
C ASP A 98 -6.57 -21.33 -1.03
N LYS A 99 -5.73 -21.34 -2.06
CA LYS A 99 -4.44 -22.02 -2.06
C LYS A 99 -3.47 -21.37 -1.07
N TYR A 100 -3.35 -20.05 -1.09
CA TYR A 100 -2.47 -19.30 -0.17
C TYR A 100 -2.86 -19.52 1.29
N LEU A 101 -4.15 -19.49 1.61
CA LEU A 101 -4.64 -19.74 2.97
C LEU A 101 -4.31 -21.14 3.47
N SER A 102 -4.37 -22.15 2.58
CA SER A 102 -4.09 -23.55 2.95
C SER A 102 -2.60 -23.87 3.06
N GLU A 103 -1.77 -23.31 2.17
CA GLU A 103 -0.34 -23.62 2.09
C GLU A 103 0.54 -22.77 3.00
N ASN A 104 0.06 -21.58 3.43
CA ASN A 104 0.84 -20.60 4.18
C ASN A 104 0.13 -20.18 5.49
N PRO A 105 -0.28 -21.12 6.36
CA PRO A 105 -0.90 -20.75 7.62
C PRO A 105 0.10 -19.96 8.48
N GLY A 106 -0.23 -18.72 8.81
CA GLY A 106 0.63 -17.83 9.60
C GLY A 106 1.40 -16.76 8.82
N ASN A 107 1.31 -16.74 7.49
CA ASN A 107 1.91 -15.68 6.66
C ASN A 107 0.92 -14.52 6.37
N PHE A 108 -0.20 -14.51 7.05
CA PHE A 108 -1.20 -13.44 6.96
C PHE A 108 -1.84 -13.23 8.33
N GLU A 109 -2.36 -12.02 8.52
CA GLU A 109 -3.16 -11.68 9.69
C GLU A 109 -4.63 -11.62 9.28
N THR A 110 -5.53 -11.95 10.22
CA THR A 110 -6.97 -11.85 10.01
C THR A 110 -7.61 -10.89 11.00
N VAL A 111 -8.58 -10.11 10.54
CA VAL A 111 -9.44 -9.27 11.38
C VAL A 111 -10.87 -9.68 11.14
N ASP A 112 -11.59 -10.03 12.22
CA ASP A 112 -13.02 -10.26 12.19
C ASP A 112 -13.76 -8.92 12.01
N LEU A 113 -14.47 -8.77 10.91
CA LEU A 113 -15.15 -7.53 10.56
C LEU A 113 -16.33 -7.21 11.46
N SER A 114 -16.85 -8.18 12.22
CA SER A 114 -17.91 -7.93 13.21
C SER A 114 -17.44 -7.04 14.37
N GLY A 115 -16.14 -7.09 14.69
CA GLY A 115 -15.51 -6.26 15.72
C GLY A 115 -15.09 -4.87 15.25
N VAL A 116 -15.21 -4.55 13.95
CA VAL A 116 -14.85 -3.24 13.41
C VAL A 116 -16.00 -2.25 13.64
N THR A 117 -15.70 -1.13 14.27
CA THR A 117 -16.70 -0.12 14.66
C THR A 117 -16.71 1.10 13.73
N LYS A 118 -15.56 1.42 13.11
CA LYS A 118 -15.45 2.55 12.17
C LYS A 118 -14.37 2.26 11.14
N VAL A 119 -14.63 2.70 9.90
CA VAL A 119 -13.63 2.73 8.82
C VAL A 119 -13.67 4.08 8.14
N SER A 120 -12.51 4.69 7.95
CA SER A 120 -12.39 5.99 7.27
C SER A 120 -11.36 5.91 6.15
N LEU A 121 -11.74 6.37 4.96
CA LEU A 121 -10.84 6.62 3.84
C LEU A 121 -10.61 8.12 3.73
N ILE A 122 -9.43 8.57 4.17
CA ILE A 122 -9.03 9.97 4.16
C ILE A 122 -8.24 10.23 2.89
N GLN A 123 -8.70 11.17 2.06
CA GLN A 123 -7.98 11.56 0.85
C GLN A 123 -6.70 12.30 1.20
N GLY A 124 -5.66 12.08 0.40
CA GLY A 124 -4.42 12.85 0.53
C GLY A 124 -4.59 14.29 0.07
N LYS A 125 -3.85 15.21 0.69
CA LYS A 125 -3.78 16.62 0.29
C LYS A 125 -2.31 17.05 0.32
N ASP A 126 -1.88 17.78 -0.69
CA ASP A 126 -0.50 18.25 -0.87
C ASP A 126 0.52 17.09 -0.86
N LEU A 127 1.38 17.05 0.16
CA LEU A 127 2.39 16.00 0.35
C LEU A 127 1.91 14.87 1.28
N ARG A 128 0.66 14.91 1.74
CA ARG A 128 0.11 13.86 2.62
C ARG A 128 -0.47 12.74 1.77
N LEU A 129 -0.01 11.52 2.03
CA LEU A 129 -0.58 10.34 1.38
C LEU A 129 -2.00 10.06 1.89
N PRO A 130 -2.87 9.54 1.03
CA PRO A 130 -4.17 9.02 1.45
C PRO A 130 -4.01 8.00 2.57
N LYS A 131 -4.98 7.92 3.46
CA LYS A 131 -4.95 7.04 4.64
C LYS A 131 -6.24 6.25 4.77
N LEU A 132 -6.12 4.93 4.94
CA LEU A 132 -7.19 4.07 5.43
C LEU A 132 -7.01 3.89 6.95
N VAL A 133 -8.08 4.08 7.70
CA VAL A 133 -8.13 3.87 9.15
C VAL A 133 -9.23 2.86 9.46
N ILE A 134 -8.88 1.82 10.19
CA ILE A 134 -9.81 0.77 10.65
C ILE A 134 -9.79 0.76 12.17
N VAL A 135 -10.92 1.00 12.81
CA VAL A 135 -11.08 1.01 14.26
C VAL A 135 -11.86 -0.23 14.67
N SER A 136 -11.31 -0.98 15.61
CA SER A 136 -11.91 -2.17 16.19
C SER A 136 -11.81 -2.15 17.72
N GLY A 137 -12.43 -3.11 18.38
CA GLY A 137 -12.29 -3.27 19.84
C GLY A 137 -10.85 -3.50 20.31
N SER A 138 -9.95 -3.95 19.44
CA SER A 138 -8.51 -4.14 19.71
C SER A 138 -7.66 -2.89 19.50
N GLY A 139 -8.21 -1.84 18.90
CA GLY A 139 -7.49 -0.59 18.64
C GLY A 139 -7.72 -0.02 17.24
N GLU A 140 -6.81 0.87 16.84
CA GLU A 140 -6.82 1.55 15.54
C GLU A 140 -5.66 1.07 14.67
N ASP A 141 -5.98 0.56 13.49
CA ASP A 141 -5.04 0.26 12.41
C ASP A 141 -5.09 1.37 11.35
N GLY A 142 -3.95 2.02 11.14
CA GLY A 142 -3.81 3.08 10.13
C GLY A 142 -2.85 2.70 9.01
N TYR A 143 -3.32 2.79 7.76
CA TYR A 143 -2.54 2.49 6.56
C TYR A 143 -2.41 3.73 5.69
N LYS A 144 -1.18 4.10 5.31
CA LYS A 144 -0.96 5.05 4.23
C LYS A 144 -1.11 4.31 2.90
N LEU A 145 -1.87 4.88 1.99
CA LEU A 145 -2.08 4.28 0.68
C LEU A 145 -1.10 4.91 -0.31
N MET A 146 -0.27 4.09 -0.93
CA MET A 146 0.65 4.57 -1.96
C MET A 146 -0.02 4.53 -3.31
N HIS A 147 0.17 5.62 -4.02
CA HIS A 147 -0.29 5.77 -5.37
C HIS A 147 0.64 5.05 -6.34
N ASN A 148 0.10 4.35 -7.31
CA ASN A 148 0.86 3.79 -8.42
C ASN A 148 1.22 4.84 -9.50
N ASN A 149 0.73 6.08 -9.37
CA ASN A 149 1.04 7.19 -10.26
C ASN A 149 2.15 8.07 -9.69
N PHE A 150 3.29 8.04 -10.33
CA PHE A 150 4.50 8.75 -9.96
C PHE A 150 4.38 10.28 -9.87
N GLU A 151 3.48 10.88 -10.64
CA GLU A 151 3.33 12.35 -10.71
C GLU A 151 2.45 12.92 -9.59
N LYS A 152 1.62 12.09 -8.94
CA LYS A 152 0.62 12.51 -7.94
C LYS A 152 0.71 11.69 -6.65
N LEU A 153 1.86 11.73 -5.98
CA LEU A 153 2.14 10.94 -4.77
C LEU A 153 1.16 11.14 -3.62
N ALA A 154 0.43 12.25 -3.58
CA ALA A 154 -0.42 12.58 -2.45
C ALA A 154 -1.91 12.25 -2.67
N LYS A 155 -2.35 12.05 -3.89
CA LYS A 155 -3.77 11.85 -4.20
C LYS A 155 -3.96 10.55 -4.98
N LEU A 156 -4.86 9.68 -4.54
CA LEU A 156 -5.30 8.54 -5.34
C LEU A 156 -5.96 9.07 -6.63
N ASP A 157 -5.77 8.36 -7.74
CA ASP A 157 -6.53 8.68 -8.95
C ASP A 157 -8.02 8.36 -8.74
N ASP A 158 -8.87 8.96 -9.58
CA ASP A 158 -10.32 8.86 -9.40
C ASP A 158 -10.84 7.42 -9.56
N GLU A 159 -10.19 6.60 -10.37
CA GLU A 159 -10.52 5.19 -10.55
C GLU A 159 -10.17 4.38 -9.30
N THR A 160 -8.97 4.52 -8.78
CA THR A 160 -8.50 3.83 -7.58
C THR A 160 -9.33 4.22 -6.36
N ILE A 161 -9.61 5.51 -6.15
CA ILE A 161 -10.43 5.96 -5.00
C ILE A 161 -11.86 5.46 -5.10
N THR A 162 -12.44 5.43 -6.31
CA THR A 162 -13.78 4.92 -6.55
C THR A 162 -13.84 3.41 -6.26
N ARG A 163 -12.84 2.66 -6.71
CA ARG A 163 -12.71 1.23 -6.43
C ARG A 163 -12.62 0.96 -4.92
N TYR A 164 -11.72 1.63 -4.21
CA TYR A 164 -11.57 1.44 -2.75
C TYR A 164 -12.82 1.82 -1.99
N ARG A 165 -13.44 2.95 -2.33
CA ARG A 165 -14.70 3.39 -1.74
C ARG A 165 -15.78 2.35 -1.94
N SER A 166 -15.97 1.83 -3.15
CA SER A 166 -16.97 0.81 -3.45
C SER A 166 -16.77 -0.48 -2.64
N VAL A 167 -15.51 -0.91 -2.43
CA VAL A 167 -15.21 -2.07 -1.58
C VAL A 167 -15.59 -1.79 -0.13
N LEU A 168 -15.16 -0.63 0.42
CA LEU A 168 -15.39 -0.27 1.81
C LEU A 168 -16.87 -0.03 2.11
N GLU A 169 -17.61 0.60 1.20
CA GLU A 169 -19.06 0.79 1.30
C GLU A 169 -19.81 -0.55 1.37
N LYS A 170 -19.45 -1.50 0.50
CA LYS A 170 -20.08 -2.84 0.49
C LYS A 170 -19.81 -3.64 1.76
N VAL A 171 -18.61 -3.50 2.34
CA VAL A 171 -18.18 -4.29 3.51
C VAL A 171 -18.65 -3.66 4.82
N PHE A 172 -18.61 -2.33 4.92
CA PHE A 172 -18.79 -1.64 6.20
C PHE A 172 -20.08 -0.83 6.30
N GLU A 173 -20.75 -0.57 5.19
CA GLU A 173 -22.04 0.16 5.15
C GLU A 173 -21.96 1.46 5.96
N GLU A 174 -22.81 1.64 6.97
CA GLU A 174 -22.88 2.84 7.81
C GLU A 174 -21.62 3.09 8.65
N ARG A 175 -20.75 2.08 8.83
CA ARG A 175 -19.47 2.21 9.55
C ARG A 175 -18.37 2.86 8.73
N PHE A 176 -18.60 3.04 7.43
CA PHE A 176 -17.63 3.64 6.52
C PHE A 176 -17.86 5.14 6.36
N SER A 177 -16.76 5.92 6.35
CA SER A 177 -16.74 7.33 5.94
C SER A 177 -15.62 7.61 4.95
N SER A 178 -15.87 8.51 3.99
CA SER A 178 -14.84 9.06 3.12
C SER A 178 -14.71 10.55 3.42
N GLU A 179 -13.51 10.97 3.81
CA GLU A 179 -13.24 12.32 4.31
C GLU A 179 -12.11 12.95 3.48
N ASP A 180 -12.18 14.26 3.27
CA ASP A 180 -11.03 15.02 2.78
C ASP A 180 -9.98 15.17 3.90
N ALA A 181 -8.70 15.30 3.51
CA ALA A 181 -7.66 15.53 4.50
C ALA A 181 -7.95 16.84 5.26
N PRO A 182 -7.83 16.85 6.58
CA PRO A 182 -7.98 18.09 7.35
C PRO A 182 -6.92 19.12 6.91
N ASP A 183 -7.29 20.39 6.95
CA ASP A 183 -6.44 21.53 6.61
C ASP A 183 -5.19 21.64 7.49
#